data_8415b9262998832ed6874bf8f36433e2
#
_entry.id   8415b9262998832ed6874bf8f36433e2
#
_cell.length_a   1.000
_cell.length_b   1.000
_cell.length_c   1.000
_cell.angle_alpha   90.00
_cell.angle_beta   90.00
_cell.angle_gamma   90.00
#
_symmetry.space_group_name_H-M   'P 1'
#
loop_
_entity.id
_entity.type
_entity.pdbx_description
1 polymer ?
#
loop_
_entity_poly.entity_id
_entity_poly.type
_entity_poly.pdbx_seq_one_letter_code
_entity_poly.pdbx_strand_id
1 'polypeptide(L)'
;MINFKRKLKNFGPLEFLVLSSLLYVVVMLIWTGTTRSEVLQKASDIKSNHKMVVELINNEVNECSANMEGKTSWGENCNSSWDSSKIVNYILNNFKLNNPYNTKKPLIQTSQDVRIQAEGKAGQSTDKGIIFVS
;
A
#
# COMPACT_ATOMS: atom_id res chain seq x y z
N MET A 1 -5.17 10.41 45.40
CA MET A 1 -4.93 8.97 45.19
C MET A 1 -6.07 8.20 45.82
N ILE A 2 -6.99 7.71 45.02
CA ILE A 2 -8.19 6.98 45.48
C ILE A 2 -7.74 5.57 45.89
N ASN A 3 -8.05 5.19 47.14
CA ASN A 3 -7.68 3.89 47.73
C ASN A 3 -8.42 2.73 47.03
N PHE A 4 -7.90 2.31 45.88
CA PHE A 4 -8.44 1.20 45.05
C PHE A 4 -8.38 -0.16 45.77
N LYS A 5 -7.44 -0.34 46.71
CA LYS A 5 -7.23 -1.60 47.45
C LYS A 5 -8.37 -2.00 48.41
N ARG A 6 -9.21 -1.05 48.86
CA ARG A 6 -10.29 -1.38 49.83
C ARG A 6 -11.58 -1.87 49.17
N LYS A 7 -11.82 -1.57 47.87
CA LYS A 7 -13.06 -1.98 47.17
C LYS A 7 -13.03 -3.39 46.58
N LEU A 8 -11.83 -3.95 46.37
CA LEU A 8 -11.71 -5.30 45.77
C LEU A 8 -12.09 -6.46 46.70
N LYS A 9 -12.21 -6.24 48.02
CA LYS A 9 -12.44 -7.30 49.01
C LYS A 9 -13.90 -7.79 49.09
N ASN A 10 -14.84 -7.11 48.44
CA ASN A 10 -16.26 -7.43 48.47
C ASN A 10 -16.86 -7.77 47.10
N PHE A 11 -16.03 -8.10 46.12
CA PHE A 11 -16.52 -8.54 44.80
C PHE A 11 -16.98 -9.98 44.88
N GLY A 12 -18.25 -10.21 44.69
CA GLY A 12 -18.83 -11.53 44.58
C GLY A 12 -18.44 -12.19 43.22
N PRO A 13 -18.54 -13.53 43.12
CA PRO A 13 -18.17 -14.24 41.88
C PRO A 13 -18.98 -13.76 40.66
N LEU A 14 -20.18 -13.27 40.85
CA LEU A 14 -21.05 -12.74 39.81
C LEU A 14 -20.54 -11.39 39.26
N GLU A 15 -20.07 -10.50 40.12
CA GLU A 15 -19.50 -9.22 39.75
C GLU A 15 -18.16 -9.39 38.98
N PHE A 16 -17.38 -10.40 39.38
CA PHE A 16 -16.16 -10.74 38.66
C PHE A 16 -16.43 -11.23 37.23
N LEU A 17 -17.47 -12.07 37.03
CA LEU A 17 -17.91 -12.51 35.72
C LEU A 17 -18.37 -11.35 34.83
N VAL A 18 -19.13 -10.41 35.37
CA VAL A 18 -19.58 -9.24 34.61
C VAL A 18 -18.40 -8.35 34.21
N LEU A 19 -17.46 -8.10 35.13
CA LEU A 19 -16.26 -7.29 34.83
C LEU A 19 -15.36 -7.95 33.80
N SER A 20 -15.15 -9.27 33.87
CA SER A 20 -14.32 -10.00 32.92
C SER A 20 -14.97 -10.02 31.52
N SER A 21 -16.28 -10.16 31.43
CA SER A 21 -17.00 -10.12 30.14
C SER A 21 -16.93 -8.73 29.49
N LEU A 22 -17.07 -7.66 30.28
CA LEU A 22 -16.91 -6.28 29.80
C LEU A 22 -15.49 -6.02 29.27
N LEU A 23 -14.49 -6.47 30.02
CA LEU A 23 -13.08 -6.33 29.63
C LEU A 23 -12.77 -7.09 28.35
N TYR A 24 -13.34 -8.29 28.19
CA TYR A 24 -13.20 -9.07 26.96
C TYR A 24 -13.80 -8.35 25.74
N VAL A 25 -14.99 -7.78 25.87
CA VAL A 25 -15.63 -7.01 24.79
C VAL A 25 -14.78 -5.79 24.41
N VAL A 26 -14.25 -5.04 25.38
CA VAL A 26 -13.39 -3.89 25.12
C VAL A 26 -12.11 -4.30 24.37
N VAL A 27 -11.46 -5.39 24.79
CA VAL A 27 -10.26 -5.90 24.11
C VAL A 27 -10.57 -6.32 22.66
N MET A 28 -11.71 -6.98 22.45
CA MET A 28 -12.15 -7.39 21.11
C MET A 28 -12.43 -6.18 20.21
N LEU A 29 -13.06 -5.13 20.73
CA LEU A 29 -13.32 -3.89 19.97
C LEU A 29 -12.03 -3.16 19.59
N ILE A 30 -11.05 -3.10 20.48
CA ILE A 30 -9.75 -2.49 20.19
C ILE A 30 -9.02 -3.30 19.10
N TRP A 31 -9.01 -4.62 19.21
CA TRP A 31 -8.30 -5.47 18.26
C TRP A 31 -8.92 -5.42 16.86
N THR A 32 -10.23 -5.50 16.74
CA THR A 32 -10.93 -5.37 15.46
C THR A 32 -10.78 -3.97 14.84
N GLY A 33 -10.74 -2.93 15.67
CA GLY A 33 -10.54 -1.55 15.22
C GLY A 33 -9.14 -1.33 14.61
N THR A 34 -8.09 -1.84 15.24
CA THR A 34 -6.70 -1.68 14.75
C THR A 34 -6.43 -2.41 13.46
N THR A 35 -6.88 -3.65 13.31
CA THR A 35 -6.68 -4.44 12.08
C THR A 35 -7.39 -3.82 10.87
N ARG A 36 -8.58 -3.26 11.07
CA ARG A 36 -9.32 -2.60 10.00
C ARG A 36 -8.67 -1.30 9.56
N SER A 37 -8.12 -0.52 10.48
CA SER A 37 -7.43 0.73 10.15
C SER A 37 -6.17 0.50 9.34
N GLU A 38 -5.38 -0.52 9.65
CA GLU A 38 -4.17 -0.88 8.88
C GLU A 38 -4.50 -1.28 7.44
N VAL A 39 -5.55 -2.05 7.21
CA VAL A 39 -5.96 -2.46 5.86
C VAL A 39 -6.41 -1.25 5.04
N LEU A 40 -7.19 -0.35 5.64
CA LEU A 40 -7.64 0.87 4.98
C LEU A 40 -6.47 1.81 4.66
N GLN A 41 -5.51 1.93 5.56
CA GLN A 41 -4.32 2.75 5.35
C GLN A 41 -3.47 2.21 4.20
N LYS A 42 -3.19 0.91 4.17
CA LYS A 42 -2.46 0.27 3.07
C LYS A 42 -3.14 0.45 1.72
N ALA A 43 -4.48 0.34 1.68
CA ALA A 43 -5.24 0.58 0.46
C ALA A 43 -5.18 2.05 0.02
N SER A 44 -5.23 2.99 0.97
CA SER A 44 -5.08 4.42 0.70
C SER A 44 -3.69 4.75 0.15
N ASP A 45 -2.63 4.17 0.73
CA ASP A 45 -1.25 4.39 0.31
C ASP A 45 -1.04 3.94 -1.15
N ILE A 46 -1.57 2.76 -1.52
CA ILE A 46 -1.50 2.28 -2.91
C ILE A 46 -2.25 3.21 -3.86
N LYS A 47 -3.45 3.65 -3.48
CA LYS A 47 -4.23 4.57 -4.31
C LYS A 47 -3.49 5.90 -4.51
N SER A 48 -2.87 6.42 -3.47
CA SER A 48 -2.06 7.64 -3.53
C SER A 48 -0.84 7.46 -4.45
N ASN A 49 -0.12 6.35 -4.29
CA ASN A 49 1.04 6.04 -5.11
C ASN A 49 0.67 5.84 -6.58
N HIS A 50 -0.45 5.14 -6.85
CA HIS A 50 -0.97 4.98 -8.21
C HIS A 50 -1.31 6.34 -8.84
N LYS A 51 -1.99 7.22 -8.10
CA LYS A 51 -2.32 8.57 -8.56
C LYS A 51 -1.06 9.35 -8.92
N MET A 52 -0.02 9.30 -8.08
CA MET A 52 1.26 9.96 -8.33
C MET A 52 1.92 9.46 -9.62
N VAL A 53 1.93 8.15 -9.85
CA VAL A 53 2.51 7.56 -11.07
C VAL A 53 1.73 8.01 -12.32
N VAL A 54 0.41 7.99 -12.26
CA VAL A 54 -0.45 8.44 -13.37
C VAL A 54 -0.25 9.93 -13.65
N GLU A 55 -0.18 10.77 -12.61
CA GLU A 55 0.08 12.20 -12.75
C GLU A 55 1.46 12.48 -13.36
N LEU A 56 2.49 11.73 -12.93
CA LEU A 56 3.83 11.85 -13.52
C LEU A 56 3.80 11.55 -15.03
N ILE A 57 3.21 10.42 -15.41
CA ILE A 57 3.13 10.02 -16.82
C ILE A 57 2.32 11.04 -17.64
N ASN A 58 1.20 11.52 -17.11
CA ASN A 58 0.37 12.49 -17.79
C ASN A 58 1.10 13.86 -17.97
N ASN A 59 1.89 14.28 -17.00
CA ASN A 59 2.68 15.48 -17.10
C ASN A 59 3.73 15.36 -18.23
N GLU A 60 4.43 14.23 -18.29
CA GLU A 60 5.39 13.97 -19.37
C GLU A 60 4.72 13.92 -20.75
N VAL A 61 3.53 13.29 -20.85
CA VAL A 61 2.75 13.29 -22.08
C VAL A 61 2.41 14.69 -22.52
N ASN A 62 1.98 15.56 -21.59
CA ASN A 62 1.65 16.94 -21.87
C ASN A 62 2.88 17.76 -22.28
N GLU A 63 4.01 17.60 -21.59
CA GLU A 63 5.26 18.25 -21.94
C GLU A 63 5.76 17.82 -23.31
N CYS A 64 5.72 16.53 -23.61
CA CYS A 64 6.08 16.00 -24.93
C CYS A 64 5.11 16.45 -26.02
N SER A 65 3.83 16.65 -25.71
CA SER A 65 2.86 17.17 -26.67
C SER A 65 3.15 18.63 -27.02
N ALA A 66 3.68 19.39 -26.06
CA ALA A 66 4.07 20.78 -26.27
C ALA A 66 5.44 20.92 -27.00
N ASN A 67 6.34 19.93 -26.84
CA ASN A 67 7.68 19.93 -27.45
C ASN A 67 8.08 18.52 -27.91
N MET A 68 7.69 18.15 -29.13
CA MET A 68 7.96 16.84 -29.71
C MET A 68 9.45 16.52 -29.94
N GLU A 69 10.31 17.54 -29.98
CA GLU A 69 11.76 17.36 -30.10
C GLU A 69 12.45 17.21 -28.74
N GLY A 70 11.69 17.32 -27.65
CA GLY A 70 12.16 17.17 -26.28
C GLY A 70 12.47 15.75 -25.89
N LYS A 71 12.93 15.62 -24.63
CA LYS A 71 13.16 14.33 -23.97
C LYS A 71 12.35 14.28 -22.69
N THR A 72 11.87 13.06 -22.40
CA THR A 72 11.21 12.74 -21.14
C THR A 72 12.18 12.76 -19.96
N SER A 73 11.67 12.85 -18.75
CA SER A 73 12.46 12.77 -17.50
C SER A 73 13.25 11.46 -17.37
N TRP A 74 12.83 10.39 -18.03
CA TRP A 74 13.56 9.11 -18.08
C TRP A 74 14.49 9.00 -19.30
N GLY A 75 14.69 10.08 -20.08
CA GLY A 75 15.72 10.22 -21.09
C GLY A 75 15.35 9.72 -22.49
N GLU A 76 14.09 9.40 -22.76
CA GLU A 76 13.62 9.00 -24.10
C GLU A 76 13.12 10.22 -24.89
N ASN A 77 13.15 10.09 -26.22
CA ASN A 77 12.65 11.16 -27.09
C ASN A 77 11.12 11.16 -27.07
N CYS A 78 10.54 12.36 -27.08
CA CYS A 78 9.09 12.54 -27.09
C CYS A 78 8.39 11.97 -28.32
N ASN A 79 9.10 11.90 -29.47
CA ASN A 79 8.58 11.41 -30.74
C ASN A 79 8.76 9.89 -30.95
N SER A 80 9.25 9.15 -29.94
CA SER A 80 9.44 7.72 -29.98
C SER A 80 8.46 6.97 -29.08
N SER A 81 8.32 5.66 -29.30
CA SER A 81 7.63 4.79 -28.32
C SER A 81 8.47 4.70 -27.04
N TRP A 82 7.82 4.86 -25.89
CA TRP A 82 8.49 4.81 -24.61
C TRP A 82 8.61 3.36 -24.10
N ASP A 83 9.77 3.06 -23.52
CA ASP A 83 10.02 1.77 -22.90
C ASP A 83 9.54 1.76 -21.45
N SER A 84 8.55 0.93 -21.15
CA SER A 84 8.00 0.79 -19.79
C SER A 84 9.06 0.43 -18.75
N SER A 85 10.12 -0.28 -19.12
CA SER A 85 11.22 -0.63 -18.23
C SER A 85 12.00 0.60 -17.78
N LYS A 86 12.21 1.57 -18.65
CA LYS A 86 12.89 2.83 -18.31
C LYS A 86 12.04 3.70 -17.40
N ILE A 87 10.73 3.76 -17.67
CA ILE A 87 9.77 4.47 -16.81
C ILE A 87 9.80 3.87 -15.40
N VAL A 88 9.69 2.54 -15.28
CA VAL A 88 9.72 1.84 -13.99
C VAL A 88 11.03 2.11 -13.26
N ASN A 89 12.18 1.99 -13.93
CA ASN A 89 13.48 2.24 -13.32
C ASN A 89 13.63 3.70 -12.85
N TYR A 90 13.16 4.66 -13.65
CA TYR A 90 13.16 6.07 -13.27
C TYR A 90 12.34 6.30 -11.99
N ILE A 91 11.13 5.75 -11.94
CA ILE A 91 10.25 5.92 -10.78
C ILE A 91 10.85 5.26 -9.53
N LEU A 92 11.38 4.04 -9.63
CA LEU A 92 12.00 3.34 -8.50
C LEU A 92 13.24 4.07 -7.96
N ASN A 93 14.02 4.72 -8.82
CA ASN A 93 15.23 5.43 -8.42
C ASN A 93 14.95 6.82 -7.81
N ASN A 94 13.91 7.50 -8.28
CA ASN A 94 13.63 8.89 -7.87
C ASN A 94 12.55 8.99 -6.79
N PHE A 95 11.67 8.00 -6.67
CA PHE A 95 10.58 7.98 -5.70
C PHE A 95 10.75 6.80 -4.75
N LYS A 96 10.73 7.08 -3.44
CA LYS A 96 10.79 6.03 -2.40
C LYS A 96 9.41 5.37 -2.23
N LEU A 97 8.97 4.65 -3.25
CA LEU A 97 7.70 3.96 -3.26
C LEU A 97 7.86 2.55 -2.69
N ASN A 98 7.25 2.29 -1.54
CA ASN A 98 7.27 0.99 -0.91
C ASN A 98 5.92 0.29 -1.07
N ASN A 99 5.96 -1.02 -1.35
CA ASN A 99 4.75 -1.83 -1.35
C ASN A 99 4.29 -2.06 0.10
N PRO A 100 3.15 -1.51 0.54
CA PRO A 100 2.70 -1.62 1.92
C PRO A 100 2.22 -3.03 2.30
N TYR A 101 1.99 -3.91 1.32
CA TYR A 101 1.63 -5.31 1.56
C TYR A 101 2.83 -6.25 1.56
N ASN A 102 3.91 -5.88 0.86
CA ASN A 102 5.10 -6.72 0.79
C ASN A 102 6.35 -5.88 0.53
N THR A 103 7.10 -5.59 1.58
CA THR A 103 8.33 -4.78 1.50
C THR A 103 9.46 -5.42 0.68
N LYS A 104 9.36 -6.72 0.38
CA LYS A 104 10.34 -7.44 -0.44
C LYS A 104 10.03 -7.36 -1.94
N LYS A 105 8.83 -6.93 -2.31
CA LYS A 105 8.41 -6.76 -3.71
C LYS A 105 8.37 -5.28 -4.07
N PRO A 106 8.81 -4.90 -5.29
CA PRO A 106 8.67 -3.54 -5.75
C PRO A 106 7.19 -3.15 -5.84
N LEU A 107 6.91 -1.87 -5.70
CA LEU A 107 5.56 -1.33 -5.88
C LEU A 107 5.15 -1.30 -7.35
N ILE A 108 6.12 -1.09 -8.25
CA ILE A 108 5.92 -0.89 -9.69
C ILE A 108 6.68 -1.96 -10.46
N GLN A 109 6.04 -2.54 -11.45
CA GLN A 109 6.63 -3.52 -12.37
C GLN A 109 6.13 -3.29 -13.80
N THR A 110 6.87 -3.79 -14.79
CA THR A 110 6.40 -3.82 -16.16
C THR A 110 5.40 -4.95 -16.38
N SER A 111 4.47 -4.78 -17.31
CA SER A 111 3.49 -5.83 -17.65
C SER A 111 4.13 -7.11 -18.18
N GLN A 112 5.32 -7.02 -18.78
CA GLN A 112 6.08 -8.18 -19.26
C GLN A 112 6.59 -9.04 -18.11
N ASP A 113 7.01 -8.43 -16.99
CA ASP A 113 7.46 -9.16 -15.80
C ASP A 113 6.37 -10.03 -15.19
N VAL A 114 5.12 -9.58 -15.33
CA VAL A 114 3.94 -10.32 -14.85
C VAL A 114 3.68 -11.57 -15.67
N ARG A 115 3.82 -11.51 -16.99
CA ARG A 115 3.60 -12.68 -17.85
C ARG A 115 4.58 -13.79 -17.53
N ILE A 116 5.84 -13.47 -17.33
CA ILE A 116 6.89 -14.42 -16.95
C ILE A 116 6.61 -15.05 -15.59
N GLN A 117 6.04 -14.30 -14.64
CA GLN A 117 5.69 -14.82 -13.32
C GLN A 117 4.38 -15.61 -13.31
N ALA A 118 3.40 -15.25 -14.13
CA ALA A 118 2.12 -15.92 -14.24
C ALA A 118 2.22 -17.31 -14.90
N GLU A 119 3.15 -17.50 -15.83
CA GLU A 119 3.42 -18.80 -16.44
C GLU A 119 3.99 -19.83 -15.45
N GLY A 120 4.53 -19.38 -14.32
CA GLY A 120 5.11 -20.26 -13.30
C GLY A 120 4.16 -20.78 -12.23
N LYS A 121 3.08 -20.09 -11.89
CA LYS A 121 2.12 -20.51 -10.83
C LYS A 121 0.78 -19.79 -10.97
N ALA A 122 -0.15 -20.38 -11.69
CA ALA A 122 -1.54 -19.95 -11.65
C ALA A 122 -2.11 -20.17 -10.23
N GLY A 123 -2.48 -19.09 -9.54
CA GLY A 123 -3.32 -19.17 -8.34
C GLY A 123 -2.80 -18.56 -7.05
N GLN A 124 -1.61 -18.00 -6.98
CA GLN A 124 -1.22 -17.23 -5.80
C GLN A 124 -1.35 -15.73 -6.07
N SER A 125 -2.24 -15.07 -5.35
CA SER A 125 -2.40 -13.61 -5.28
C SER A 125 -1.15 -12.95 -4.63
N THR A 126 0.00 -13.11 -5.30
CA THR A 126 1.28 -12.57 -4.84
C THR A 126 1.48 -11.11 -5.22
N ASP A 127 0.55 -10.55 -5.99
CA ASP A 127 0.71 -9.24 -6.66
C ASP A 127 -0.09 -8.13 -5.98
N LYS A 128 -0.52 -8.36 -4.73
CA LYS A 128 -1.17 -7.33 -3.94
C LYS A 128 -0.26 -6.11 -3.77
N GLY A 129 -0.76 -4.96 -4.20
CA GLY A 129 -0.06 -3.70 -4.03
C GLY A 129 0.97 -3.38 -5.11
N ILE A 130 0.97 -4.07 -6.25
CA ILE A 130 1.85 -3.76 -7.38
C ILE A 130 1.09 -2.93 -8.41
N ILE A 131 1.75 -1.90 -8.92
CA ILE A 131 1.27 -1.05 -10.01
C ILE A 131 1.99 -1.51 -11.27
N PHE A 132 1.24 -1.84 -12.32
CA PHE A 132 1.79 -2.26 -13.61
C PHE A 132 1.78 -1.10 -14.58
N VAL A 133 2.91 -0.91 -15.26
CA VAL A 133 3.08 0.03 -16.37
C VAL A 133 3.25 -0.79 -17.66
N SER A 134 2.35 -0.56 -18.60
CA SER A 134 2.34 -1.22 -19.93
C SER A 134 2.62 -0.23 -21.04
#